data_0c23a4059f4abc6130d44e6ea17a11d0
#
_entry.id   0c23a4059f4abc6130d44e6ea17a11d0
#
_cell.length_a   1.000
_cell.length_b   1.000
_cell.length_c   1.000
_cell.angle_alpha   90.00
_cell.angle_beta   90.00
_cell.angle_gamma   90.00
#
_symmetry.space_group_name_H-M   'P 1'
#
loop_
_entity.id
_entity.type
_entity.pdbx_description
1 polymer ?
#
loop_
_entity_poly.entity_id
_entity_poly.type
_entity_poly.pdbx_seq_one_letter_code
_entity_poly.pdbx_strand_id
1 'polypeptide(L)'
;MIHPRAQSGVANNRYGEKYITSKERANLRAEANGLDPIFQIGKEGITDSVIAQLEDTFNTRELFKIKVHLESAPESPKELATKIAEATGCDIVQVIGGTIVVFRINLILRQKEAEKKKRQKEKARKEAIERRTERAKRKYGR
;
A
#
# COMPACT_ATOMS: atom_id res chain seq x y z
N MET A 1 -0.75 -31.57 5.65
CA MET A 1 0.23 -30.51 5.67
C MET A 1 -0.28 -29.29 6.40
N ILE A 2 0.55 -28.69 7.18
CA ILE A 2 0.16 -27.56 8.00
C ILE A 2 0.35 -26.27 7.24
N HIS A 3 -0.66 -25.42 7.24
CA HIS A 3 -0.57 -24.12 6.61
C HIS A 3 0.07 -23.12 7.54
N PRO A 4 1.10 -22.42 7.09
CA PRO A 4 1.73 -21.38 7.91
C PRO A 4 0.74 -20.35 8.43
N ARG A 5 -0.25 -20.01 7.63
CA ARG A 5 -1.27 -19.05 8.02
C ARG A 5 -2.03 -19.50 9.26
N ALA A 6 -2.39 -20.77 9.30
CA ALA A 6 -3.14 -21.31 10.42
C ALA A 6 -2.33 -21.29 11.70
N GLN A 7 -1.04 -21.41 11.59
CA GLN A 7 -0.17 -21.47 12.75
C GLN A 7 0.16 -20.09 13.33
N SER A 8 0.48 -19.17 12.46
CA SER A 8 1.01 -17.88 12.90
C SER A 8 0.05 -16.72 12.72
N GLY A 9 -1.04 -16.93 12.00
CA GLY A 9 -1.90 -15.83 11.61
C GLY A 9 -1.27 -14.95 10.54
N VAL A 10 -0.04 -15.26 10.17
CA VAL A 10 0.71 -14.55 9.13
C VAL A 10 1.37 -15.62 8.27
N ALA A 11 1.19 -15.54 6.98
CA ALA A 11 1.82 -16.47 6.05
C ALA A 11 2.48 -15.71 4.93
N ASN A 12 3.41 -16.37 4.26
CA ASN A 12 4.04 -15.79 3.08
C ASN A 12 3.22 -16.13 1.84
N ASN A 13 3.15 -15.19 0.93
CA ASN A 13 2.56 -15.46 -0.37
C ASN A 13 3.65 -15.98 -1.31
N ARG A 14 3.29 -16.19 -2.59
CA ARG A 14 4.23 -16.74 -3.58
C ARG A 14 5.45 -15.88 -3.83
N TYR A 15 5.41 -14.61 -3.43
CA TYR A 15 6.51 -13.67 -3.64
C TYR A 15 7.34 -13.47 -2.39
N GLY A 16 7.13 -14.30 -1.36
CA GLY A 16 7.88 -14.20 -0.13
C GLY A 16 7.37 -13.12 0.82
N GLU A 17 6.32 -12.45 0.45
CA GLU A 17 5.72 -11.42 1.30
C GLU A 17 4.75 -12.08 2.29
N LYS A 18 4.57 -11.45 3.42
CA LYS A 18 3.66 -11.95 4.43
C LYS A 18 2.22 -11.55 4.13
N TYR A 19 1.31 -12.50 4.34
CA TYR A 19 -0.11 -12.18 4.29
C TYR A 19 -0.45 -11.26 5.46
N ILE A 20 -1.42 -10.39 5.23
CA ILE A 20 -1.87 -9.49 6.27
C ILE A 20 -2.68 -10.23 7.33
N THR A 21 -2.54 -9.81 8.58
CA THR A 21 -3.32 -10.34 9.68
C THR A 21 -4.72 -9.75 9.65
N SER A 22 -5.63 -10.30 10.46
CA SER A 22 -6.98 -9.77 10.58
C SER A 22 -6.98 -8.32 11.06
N LYS A 23 -6.11 -8.00 11.99
CA LYS A 23 -5.99 -6.64 12.51
C LYS A 23 -5.48 -5.68 11.45
N GLU A 24 -4.45 -6.10 10.72
CA GLU A 24 -3.92 -5.29 9.62
C GLU A 24 -4.96 -5.08 8.54
N ARG A 25 -5.71 -6.12 8.21
CA ARG A 25 -6.79 -6.04 7.22
C ARG A 25 -7.84 -5.02 7.65
N ALA A 26 -8.23 -5.02 8.92
CA ALA A 26 -9.19 -4.05 9.44
C ALA A 26 -8.65 -2.62 9.34
N ASN A 27 -7.38 -2.43 9.68
CA ASN A 27 -6.74 -1.11 9.58
C ASN A 27 -6.67 -0.64 8.12
N LEU A 28 -6.36 -1.55 7.20
CA LEU A 28 -6.29 -1.23 5.78
C LEU A 28 -7.67 -0.89 5.20
N ARG A 29 -8.71 -1.58 5.65
CA ARG A 29 -10.06 -1.23 5.23
C ARG A 29 -10.44 0.19 5.67
N ALA A 30 -10.10 0.53 6.91
CA ALA A 30 -10.37 1.87 7.43
C ALA A 30 -9.62 2.93 6.64
N GLU A 31 -8.36 2.68 6.35
CA GLU A 31 -7.54 3.58 5.55
C GLU A 31 -8.08 3.73 4.14
N ALA A 32 -8.50 2.62 3.54
CA ALA A 32 -9.03 2.60 2.18
C ALA A 32 -10.34 3.36 2.04
N ASN A 33 -11.12 3.49 3.10
CA ASN A 33 -12.39 4.21 3.04
C ASN A 33 -12.23 5.65 2.59
N GLY A 34 -11.08 6.26 2.84
CA GLY A 34 -10.82 7.63 2.42
C GLY A 34 -10.20 7.77 1.03
N LEU A 35 -9.97 6.65 0.36
CA LEU A 35 -9.34 6.67 -0.95
C LEU A 35 -10.36 6.53 -2.07
N ASP A 36 -10.04 7.15 -3.21
CA ASP A 36 -10.83 6.98 -4.43
C ASP A 36 -10.21 5.89 -5.30
N PRO A 37 -11.02 5.16 -6.08
CA PRO A 37 -10.49 4.18 -7.01
C PRO A 37 -9.61 4.86 -8.06
N ILE A 38 -8.47 4.27 -8.35
CA ILE A 38 -7.55 4.81 -9.35
C ILE A 38 -7.50 4.01 -10.64
N PHE A 39 -8.13 2.84 -10.64
CA PHE A 39 -8.25 2.00 -11.83
C PHE A 39 -9.69 1.62 -12.07
N GLN A 40 -9.99 1.33 -13.32
CA GLN A 40 -11.29 0.81 -13.70
C GLN A 40 -11.10 -0.41 -14.58
N ILE A 41 -11.90 -1.44 -14.34
CA ILE A 41 -11.90 -2.66 -15.14
C ILE A 41 -13.25 -2.75 -15.83
N GLY A 42 -13.22 -2.82 -17.14
CA GLY A 42 -14.43 -2.89 -17.97
C GLY A 42 -14.56 -4.24 -18.66
N LYS A 43 -15.11 -4.20 -19.85
CA LYS A 43 -15.46 -5.41 -20.63
C LYS A 43 -14.27 -6.31 -20.97
N GLU A 44 -13.05 -5.78 -20.97
CA GLU A 44 -11.88 -6.56 -21.31
C GLU A 44 -11.33 -7.36 -20.12
N GLY A 45 -11.79 -7.04 -18.92
CA GLY A 45 -11.33 -7.72 -17.72
C GLY A 45 -9.86 -7.48 -17.44
N ILE A 46 -9.18 -8.53 -17.02
CA ILE A 46 -7.75 -8.46 -16.69
C ILE A 46 -6.93 -8.79 -17.93
N THR A 47 -6.19 -7.80 -18.40
CA THR A 47 -5.30 -7.95 -19.56
C THR A 47 -3.85 -7.78 -19.08
N ASP A 48 -2.90 -8.13 -19.96
CA ASP A 48 -1.48 -7.90 -19.64
C ASP A 48 -1.19 -6.43 -19.39
N SER A 49 -1.88 -5.56 -20.12
CA SER A 49 -1.76 -4.12 -19.95
C SER A 49 -2.24 -3.67 -18.57
N VAL A 50 -3.36 -4.23 -18.12
CA VAL A 50 -3.90 -3.92 -16.79
C VAL A 50 -2.92 -4.38 -15.72
N ILE A 51 -2.38 -5.58 -15.85
CA ILE A 51 -1.40 -6.11 -14.89
C ILE A 51 -0.16 -5.23 -14.83
N ALA A 52 0.34 -4.79 -15.99
CA ALA A 52 1.49 -3.90 -16.03
C ALA A 52 1.23 -2.57 -15.31
N GLN A 53 0.05 -2.02 -15.50
CA GLN A 53 -0.36 -0.79 -14.81
C GLN A 53 -0.48 -0.98 -13.31
N LEU A 54 -0.99 -2.12 -12.89
CA LEU A 54 -1.09 -2.45 -11.47
C LEU A 54 0.29 -2.59 -10.83
N GLU A 55 1.22 -3.24 -11.53
CA GLU A 55 2.59 -3.36 -11.04
C GLU A 55 3.25 -1.99 -10.89
N ASP A 56 3.07 -1.12 -11.87
CA ASP A 56 3.60 0.24 -11.80
C ASP A 56 3.02 1.00 -10.61
N THR A 57 1.75 0.81 -10.35
CA THR A 57 1.09 1.48 -9.23
C THR A 57 1.61 0.97 -7.89
N PHE A 58 1.83 -0.34 -7.77
CA PHE A 58 2.41 -0.90 -6.55
C PHE A 58 3.83 -0.41 -6.29
N ASN A 59 4.53 0.06 -7.31
CA ASN A 59 5.84 0.66 -7.12
C ASN A 59 5.77 2.03 -6.44
N THR A 60 4.62 2.68 -6.48
CA THR A 60 4.44 4.02 -5.91
C THR A 60 3.55 4.03 -4.68
N ARG A 61 2.72 3.03 -4.50
CA ARG A 61 1.81 2.94 -3.35
C ARG A 61 1.46 1.50 -3.05
N GLU A 62 1.27 1.21 -1.78
CA GLU A 62 0.97 -0.14 -1.33
C GLU A 62 -0.52 -0.46 -1.34
N LEU A 63 -1.35 0.54 -1.08
CA LEU A 63 -2.80 0.37 -0.93
C LEU A 63 -3.54 1.23 -1.95
N PHE A 64 -4.45 0.63 -2.69
CA PHE A 64 -5.32 1.38 -3.59
C PHE A 64 -6.58 0.60 -3.90
N LYS A 65 -7.51 1.28 -4.57
CA LYS A 65 -8.80 0.70 -4.95
C LYS A 65 -8.92 0.58 -6.46
N ILE A 66 -9.65 -0.45 -6.88
CA ILE A 66 -9.94 -0.70 -8.28
C ILE A 66 -11.46 -0.78 -8.42
N LYS A 67 -12.00 -0.04 -9.37
CA LYS A 67 -13.43 -0.08 -9.64
C LYS A 67 -13.71 -1.05 -10.78
N VAL A 68 -14.68 -1.91 -10.61
CA VAL A 68 -15.13 -2.84 -11.63
C VAL A 68 -16.47 -2.38 -12.17
N HIS A 69 -16.57 -2.27 -13.48
CA HIS A 69 -17.84 -1.94 -14.11
C HIS A 69 -18.68 -3.21 -14.20
N LEU A 70 -19.55 -3.39 -13.23
CA LEU A 70 -20.32 -4.63 -13.07
C LEU A 70 -21.13 -5.02 -14.30
N GLU A 71 -21.61 -4.02 -15.04
CA GLU A 71 -22.46 -4.27 -16.20
C GLU A 71 -21.68 -4.81 -17.41
N SER A 72 -20.40 -4.49 -17.50
CA SER A 72 -19.61 -4.82 -18.68
C SER A 72 -18.47 -5.80 -18.41
N ALA A 73 -18.03 -5.93 -17.16
CA ALA A 73 -16.92 -6.82 -16.84
C ALA A 73 -17.28 -8.28 -17.14
N PRO A 74 -16.32 -9.04 -17.69
CA PRO A 74 -16.58 -10.45 -18.07
C PRO A 74 -16.71 -11.38 -16.87
N GLU A 75 -16.23 -10.98 -15.72
CA GLU A 75 -16.23 -11.79 -14.53
C GLU A 75 -16.66 -10.98 -13.32
N SER A 76 -17.01 -11.67 -12.25
CA SER A 76 -17.39 -10.99 -11.01
C SER A 76 -16.19 -10.28 -10.39
N PRO A 77 -16.40 -9.26 -9.56
CA PRO A 77 -15.29 -8.61 -8.86
C PRO A 77 -14.44 -9.58 -8.05
N LYS A 78 -15.05 -10.59 -7.47
CA LYS A 78 -14.34 -11.59 -6.69
C LYS A 78 -13.39 -12.43 -7.54
N GLU A 79 -13.84 -12.83 -8.71
CA GLU A 79 -13.01 -13.58 -9.65
C GLU A 79 -11.89 -12.71 -10.21
N LEU A 80 -12.17 -11.46 -10.51
CA LEU A 80 -11.17 -10.51 -10.97
C LEU A 80 -10.13 -10.27 -9.88
N ALA A 81 -10.56 -10.15 -8.63
CA ALA A 81 -9.66 -9.99 -7.49
C ALA A 81 -8.70 -11.17 -7.38
N THR A 82 -9.21 -12.38 -7.55
CA THR A 82 -8.39 -13.58 -7.50
C THR A 82 -7.32 -13.56 -8.60
N LYS A 83 -7.69 -13.17 -9.79
CA LYS A 83 -6.73 -13.05 -10.90
C LYS A 83 -5.68 -12.00 -10.65
N ILE A 84 -6.07 -10.87 -10.09
CA ILE A 84 -5.15 -9.80 -9.73
C ILE A 84 -4.16 -10.30 -8.68
N ALA A 85 -4.64 -10.97 -7.65
CA ALA A 85 -3.79 -11.49 -6.59
C ALA A 85 -2.79 -12.51 -7.14
N GLU A 86 -3.22 -13.39 -8.02
CA GLU A 86 -2.34 -14.38 -8.63
C GLU A 86 -1.28 -13.74 -9.52
N ALA A 87 -1.65 -12.71 -10.26
CA ALA A 87 -0.74 -12.07 -11.21
C ALA A 87 0.27 -11.14 -10.52
N THR A 88 -0.14 -10.43 -9.49
CA THR A 88 0.70 -9.39 -8.85
C THR A 88 1.25 -9.79 -7.48
N GLY A 89 0.69 -10.82 -6.88
CA GLY A 89 1.09 -11.23 -5.53
C GLY A 89 0.55 -10.34 -4.43
N CYS A 90 -0.42 -9.48 -4.75
CA CYS A 90 -1.01 -8.60 -3.74
C CYS A 90 -1.99 -9.35 -2.86
N ASP A 91 -2.31 -8.77 -1.72
CA ASP A 91 -3.38 -9.23 -0.86
C ASP A 91 -4.66 -8.49 -1.23
N ILE A 92 -5.77 -9.21 -1.22
CA ILE A 92 -7.08 -8.61 -1.42
C ILE A 92 -7.62 -8.25 -0.03
N VAL A 93 -7.68 -6.97 0.23
CA VAL A 93 -8.15 -6.48 1.53
C VAL A 93 -9.66 -6.62 1.64
N GLN A 94 -10.36 -6.27 0.57
CA GLN A 94 -11.81 -6.26 0.58
C GLN A 94 -12.35 -6.21 -0.84
N VAL A 95 -13.51 -6.84 -1.04
CA VAL A 95 -14.28 -6.73 -2.28
C VAL A 95 -15.68 -6.33 -1.87
N ILE A 96 -16.07 -5.11 -2.19
CA ILE A 96 -17.41 -4.60 -1.87
C ILE A 96 -18.07 -4.09 -3.12
N GLY A 97 -19.19 -4.70 -3.51
CA GLY A 97 -19.88 -4.30 -4.72
C GLY A 97 -18.92 -4.36 -5.91
N GLY A 98 -18.75 -3.25 -6.58
CA GLY A 98 -17.83 -3.15 -7.71
C GLY A 98 -16.44 -2.61 -7.35
N THR A 99 -16.06 -2.65 -6.08
CA THR A 99 -14.77 -2.11 -5.66
C THR A 99 -13.89 -3.20 -5.08
N ILE A 100 -12.64 -3.26 -5.53
CA ILE A 100 -11.63 -4.18 -5.01
C ILE A 100 -10.56 -3.34 -4.33
N VAL A 101 -10.26 -3.67 -3.07
CA VAL A 101 -9.19 -3.00 -2.33
C VAL A 101 -7.99 -3.95 -2.29
N VAL A 102 -6.87 -3.50 -2.80
CA VAL A 102 -5.65 -4.30 -2.90
C VAL A 102 -4.50 -3.69 -2.11
N PHE A 103 -3.64 -4.55 -1.61
CA PHE A 103 -2.49 -4.15 -0.82
C PHE A 103 -1.29 -5.04 -1.12
N ARG A 104 -0.13 -4.43 -1.28
CA ARG A 104 1.13 -5.18 -1.42
C ARG A 104 2.24 -4.38 -0.78
N ILE A 105 2.96 -5.02 0.13
CA ILE A 105 4.09 -4.38 0.80
C ILE A 105 5.16 -4.03 -0.23
N ASN A 106 5.64 -2.80 -0.15
CA ASN A 106 6.74 -2.34 -0.99
C ASN A 106 7.88 -1.88 -0.08
N LEU A 107 8.84 -2.77 0.13
CA LEU A 107 9.95 -2.51 1.03
C LEU A 107 10.83 -1.34 0.58
N ILE A 108 10.98 -1.18 -0.72
CA ILE A 108 11.78 -0.07 -1.28
C ILE A 108 11.11 1.26 -0.94
N LEU A 109 9.80 1.33 -1.12
CA LEU A 109 9.03 2.52 -0.82
C LEU A 109 9.09 2.87 0.66
N ARG A 110 8.95 1.87 1.52
CA ARG A 110 9.04 2.05 2.97
C ARG A 110 10.41 2.54 3.41
N GLN A 111 11.44 2.01 2.77
CA GLN A 111 12.81 2.41 3.04
C GLN A 111 13.04 3.88 2.66
N LYS A 112 12.55 4.28 1.50
CA LYS A 112 12.65 5.68 1.06
C LYS A 112 11.94 6.63 2.00
N GLU A 113 10.76 6.24 2.47
CA GLU A 113 10.00 7.06 3.42
C GLU A 113 10.71 7.17 4.77
N ALA A 114 11.28 6.07 5.24
CA ALA A 114 12.02 6.07 6.49
C ALA A 114 13.24 6.99 6.40
N GLU A 115 13.96 6.93 5.30
CA GLU A 115 15.12 7.79 5.06
C GLU A 115 14.71 9.26 4.99
N LYS A 116 13.59 9.53 4.33
CA LYS A 116 13.07 10.89 4.22
C LYS A 116 12.71 11.45 5.60
N LYS A 117 12.03 10.66 6.42
CA LYS A 117 11.68 11.07 7.78
C LYS A 117 12.92 11.33 8.62
N LYS A 118 13.92 10.48 8.48
CA LYS A 118 15.17 10.64 9.19
C LYS A 118 15.86 11.94 8.81
N ARG A 119 15.94 12.24 7.52
CA ARG A 119 16.53 13.50 7.05
C ARG A 119 15.76 14.70 7.56
N GLN A 120 14.44 14.64 7.57
CA GLN A 120 13.61 15.71 8.08
C GLN A 120 13.83 15.95 9.56
N LYS A 121 13.96 14.89 10.35
CA LYS A 121 14.24 15.00 11.78
C LYS A 121 15.61 15.61 12.03
N GLU A 122 16.60 15.19 11.27
CA GLU A 122 17.95 15.72 11.42
C GLU A 122 18.00 17.21 11.05
N LYS A 123 17.31 17.58 9.99
CA LYS A 123 17.24 18.97 9.57
C LYS A 123 16.56 19.83 10.64
N ALA A 124 15.43 19.35 11.16
CA ALA A 124 14.71 20.07 12.21
C ALA A 124 15.56 20.22 13.46
N ARG A 125 16.32 19.18 13.82
CA ARG A 125 17.19 19.22 14.97
C ARG A 125 18.33 20.23 14.78
N LYS A 126 18.94 20.25 13.60
CA LYS A 126 20.00 21.20 13.28
C LYS A 126 19.48 22.62 13.33
N GLU A 127 18.31 22.86 12.77
CA GLU A 127 17.69 24.17 12.79
C GLU A 127 17.38 24.64 14.23
N ALA A 128 16.92 23.71 15.06
CA ALA A 128 16.64 24.02 16.45
C ALA A 128 17.92 24.38 17.20
N ILE A 129 19.01 23.67 16.93
CA ILE A 129 20.31 23.96 17.54
C ILE A 129 20.82 25.33 17.08
N GLU A 130 20.69 25.62 15.80
CA GLU A 130 21.10 26.93 15.27
C GLU A 130 20.31 28.06 15.91
N ARG A 131 19.01 27.91 16.04
CA ARG A 131 18.16 28.92 16.69
C ARG A 131 18.57 29.14 18.14
N ARG A 132 18.90 28.07 18.84
CA ARG A 132 19.35 28.15 20.22
C ARG A 132 20.68 28.87 20.31
N THR A 133 21.60 28.56 19.41
CA THR A 133 22.91 29.21 19.35
C THR A 133 22.76 30.71 19.06
N GLU A 134 21.92 31.04 18.10
CA GLU A 134 21.66 32.43 17.77
C GLU A 134 21.09 33.20 18.94
N ARG A 135 20.15 32.60 19.66
CA ARG A 135 19.54 33.19 20.83
C ARG A 135 20.57 33.43 21.92
N ALA A 136 21.46 32.46 22.12
CA ALA A 136 22.53 32.60 23.11
C ALA A 136 23.49 33.74 22.74
N LYS A 137 23.83 33.85 21.46
CA LYS A 137 24.69 34.94 20.99
C LYS A 137 24.07 36.29 21.20
N ARG A 138 22.77 36.42 20.95
CA ARG A 138 22.06 37.68 21.18
C ARG A 138 22.01 38.06 22.65
N LYS A 139 21.89 37.06 23.52
CA LYS A 139 21.73 37.30 24.95
C LYS A 139 23.07 37.54 25.65
N TYR A 140 24.10 36.78 25.31
CA TYR A 140 25.34 36.78 26.04
C TYR A 140 26.57 37.23 25.25
N GLY A 141 26.46 37.18 23.95
CA GLY A 141 27.61 37.46 23.11
C GLY A 141 27.63 38.86 22.65
N ARG A 142 28.59 39.14 21.99
CA ARG A 142 28.78 40.32 21.33
C ARG A 142 29.31 40.04 20.06
#